data_c43ce90e01c130848d1824bc1afb72dc
#
_entry.id   c43ce90e01c130848d1824bc1afb72dc
#
_cell.length_a   1.000
_cell.length_b   1.000
_cell.length_c   1.000
_cell.angle_alpha   90.00
_cell.angle_beta   90.00
_cell.angle_gamma   90.00
#
_symmetry.space_group_name_H-M   'P 1'
#
loop_
_entity.id
_entity.type
_entity.pdbx_description
1 polymer ?
#
loop_
_entity_poly.entity_id
_entity_poly.type
_entity_poly.pdbx_seq_one_letter_code
_entity_poly.pdbx_strand_id
1 'polypeptide(L)'
;VQKAIELISLMDPSPGKRFSPDTNSIIEPDIQIFQDDNEWKINLNNDYIPKLRISQKYKDLLAQGNLSKKEKEYLVENIRSGKFLINSLEQRQETLKNIAEKLIEFQPNFFVKKNPKLAPLNMLTIAESIGVHETTISRAIANKFVKTPHGVFPLKHFFNTGSVSYTHLTLPTSNSV
;
A
#
# COMPACT_ATOMS: atom_id res chain seq x y z
N VAL A 1 1.93 -37.35 39.02
CA VAL A 1 2.51 -36.25 38.18
C VAL A 1 2.69 -36.74 36.74
N GLN A 2 3.31 -37.90 36.45
CA GLN A 2 3.57 -38.42 35.11
C GLN A 2 2.28 -38.66 34.30
N LYS A 3 1.22 -39.27 34.88
CA LYS A 3 -0.07 -39.43 34.19
C LYS A 3 -0.73 -38.12 33.80
N ALA A 4 -0.54 -37.05 34.55
CA ALA A 4 -1.07 -35.73 34.21
C ALA A 4 -0.30 -35.09 33.04
N ILE A 5 1.00 -35.31 32.95
CA ILE A 5 1.85 -34.84 31.85
C ILE A 5 1.47 -35.56 30.55
N GLU A 6 1.25 -36.86 30.59
CA GLU A 6 0.77 -37.67 29.45
C GLU A 6 -0.61 -37.21 28.97
N LEU A 7 -1.53 -36.92 29.89
CA LEU A 7 -2.86 -36.41 29.55
C LEU A 7 -2.77 -35.01 28.89
N ILE A 8 -1.92 -34.14 29.40
CA ILE A 8 -1.72 -32.80 28.83
C ILE A 8 -1.05 -32.87 27.46
N SER A 9 -0.11 -33.80 27.25
CA SER A 9 0.54 -33.98 25.94
C SER A 9 -0.38 -34.57 24.87
N LEU A 10 -1.42 -35.24 25.26
CA LEU A 10 -2.47 -35.81 24.38
C LEU A 10 -3.57 -34.80 24.05
N MET A 11 -3.66 -33.70 24.79
CA MET A 11 -4.67 -32.67 24.55
C MET A 11 -4.28 -31.80 23.34
N ASP A 12 -5.22 -31.62 22.44
CA ASP A 12 -5.06 -30.73 21.31
C ASP A 12 -5.05 -29.26 21.80
N PRO A 13 -3.94 -28.49 21.59
CA PRO A 13 -3.86 -27.10 22.04
C PRO A 13 -4.83 -26.17 21.30
N SER A 14 -5.42 -26.62 20.22
CA SER A 14 -6.33 -25.81 19.41
C SER A 14 -7.52 -26.62 18.90
N PRO A 15 -8.41 -27.15 19.79
CA PRO A 15 -9.50 -28.06 19.42
C PRO A 15 -10.51 -27.44 18.43
N GLY A 16 -10.60 -26.08 18.38
CA GLY A 16 -11.46 -25.37 17.44
C GLY A 16 -11.00 -25.48 15.99
N LYS A 17 -9.72 -25.79 15.72
CA LYS A 17 -9.20 -25.94 14.35
C LYS A 17 -9.84 -27.10 13.57
N ARG A 18 -10.35 -28.11 14.28
CA ARG A 18 -11.07 -29.25 13.67
C ARG A 18 -12.43 -28.87 13.09
N PHE A 19 -13.02 -27.78 13.58
CA PHE A 19 -14.36 -27.32 13.18
C PHE A 19 -14.31 -26.08 12.24
N SER A 20 -13.19 -25.40 12.18
CA SER A 20 -13.00 -24.31 11.25
C SER A 20 -11.77 -24.63 10.38
N PRO A 21 -11.93 -24.92 9.08
CA PRO A 21 -10.78 -25.05 8.22
C PRO A 21 -9.97 -23.76 8.32
N ASP A 22 -8.68 -23.88 8.63
CA ASP A 22 -7.74 -22.76 8.57
C ASP A 22 -7.77 -22.23 7.14
N THR A 23 -8.62 -21.26 6.87
CA THR A 23 -8.50 -20.41 5.68
C THR A 23 -7.30 -19.52 5.90
N ASN A 24 -6.11 -20.11 5.90
CA ASN A 24 -4.88 -19.36 5.77
C ASN A 24 -4.89 -18.75 4.37
N SER A 25 -5.56 -17.62 4.23
CA SER A 25 -5.44 -16.83 3.03
C SER A 25 -3.98 -16.36 2.95
N ILE A 26 -3.25 -16.90 2.00
CA ILE A 26 -1.90 -16.43 1.70
C ILE A 26 -2.05 -14.99 1.27
N ILE A 27 -1.54 -14.07 2.09
CA ILE A 27 -1.56 -12.64 1.76
C ILE A 27 -0.42 -12.42 0.78
N GLU A 28 -0.76 -12.11 -0.46
CA GLU A 28 0.22 -11.68 -1.44
C GLU A 28 0.54 -10.20 -1.23
N PRO A 29 1.82 -9.84 -1.05
CA PRO A 29 2.21 -8.46 -0.83
C PRO A 29 2.16 -7.67 -2.14
N ASP A 30 1.65 -6.46 -2.07
CA ASP A 30 1.62 -5.50 -3.19
C ASP A 30 2.98 -4.85 -3.45
N ILE A 31 3.80 -4.76 -2.41
CA ILE A 31 5.14 -4.18 -2.44
C ILE A 31 6.12 -5.15 -1.79
N GLN A 32 7.28 -5.28 -2.37
CA GLN A 32 8.41 -6.01 -1.79
C GLN A 32 9.58 -5.07 -1.60
N ILE A 33 10.08 -4.97 -0.37
CA ILE A 33 11.27 -4.21 -0.01
C ILE A 33 12.34 -5.20 0.41
N PHE A 34 13.45 -5.22 -0.28
CA PHE A 34 14.59 -6.09 0.01
C PHE A 34 15.90 -5.34 -0.19
N GLN A 35 16.94 -5.84 0.45
CA GLN A 35 18.27 -5.29 0.33
C GLN A 35 19.06 -6.12 -0.71
N ASP A 36 19.67 -5.44 -1.67
CA ASP A 36 20.52 -6.02 -2.69
C ASP A 36 21.77 -5.14 -2.83
N ASP A 37 22.96 -5.74 -2.76
CA ASP A 37 24.25 -5.03 -2.82
C ASP A 37 24.36 -3.80 -1.90
N ASN A 38 23.78 -3.92 -0.69
CA ASN A 38 23.72 -2.84 0.32
C ASN A 38 22.80 -1.67 -0.04
N GLU A 39 22.03 -1.77 -1.12
CA GLU A 39 20.99 -0.81 -1.51
C GLU A 39 19.60 -1.38 -1.29
N TRP A 40 18.66 -0.52 -0.91
CA TRP A 40 17.25 -0.90 -0.76
C TRP A 40 16.57 -0.88 -2.12
N LYS A 41 16.04 -2.04 -2.53
CA LYS A 41 15.25 -2.18 -3.76
C LYS A 41 13.78 -2.37 -3.45
N ILE A 42 12.95 -1.72 -4.24
CA ILE A 42 11.50 -1.79 -4.14
C ILE A 42 10.98 -2.44 -5.43
N ASN A 43 10.25 -3.52 -5.25
CA ASN A 43 9.53 -4.18 -6.33
C ASN A 43 8.03 -4.08 -6.06
N LEU A 44 7.27 -3.57 -7.04
CA LEU A 44 5.81 -3.55 -6.99
C LEU A 44 5.28 -4.84 -7.63
N ASN A 45 4.40 -5.52 -6.93
CA ASN A 45 3.70 -6.68 -7.50
C ASN A 45 2.61 -6.19 -8.45
N ASN A 46 2.89 -6.29 -9.74
CA ASN A 46 2.00 -5.87 -10.82
C ASN A 46 1.32 -7.06 -11.51
N ASP A 47 1.42 -8.27 -10.95
CA ASP A 47 0.95 -9.51 -11.60
C ASP A 47 -0.56 -9.49 -11.90
N TYR A 48 -1.32 -8.76 -11.08
CA TYR A 48 -2.76 -8.58 -11.27
C TYR A 48 -3.15 -7.42 -12.20
N ILE A 49 -2.18 -6.58 -12.61
CA ILE A 49 -2.47 -5.44 -13.47
C ILE A 49 -2.03 -5.78 -14.88
N PRO A 50 -2.97 -6.01 -15.81
CA PRO A 50 -2.62 -6.29 -17.19
C PRO A 50 -1.88 -5.10 -17.80
N LYS A 51 -0.86 -5.37 -18.60
CA LYS A 51 -0.16 -4.33 -19.37
C LYS A 51 -1.08 -3.77 -20.44
N LEU A 52 -1.73 -2.67 -20.11
CA LEU A 52 -2.65 -2.00 -21.03
C LEU A 52 -1.87 -1.22 -22.11
N ARG A 53 -2.28 -1.38 -23.34
CA ARG A 53 -1.73 -0.63 -24.49
C ARG A 53 -2.85 -0.22 -25.43
N ILE A 54 -2.71 0.96 -26.01
CA ILE A 54 -3.59 1.35 -27.11
C ILE A 54 -3.11 0.64 -28.37
N SER A 55 -4.01 -0.09 -29.01
CA SER A 55 -3.69 -0.83 -30.24
C SER A 55 -3.15 0.10 -31.31
N GLN A 56 -2.03 -0.28 -31.92
CA GLN A 56 -1.41 0.48 -32.99
C GLN A 56 -2.36 0.63 -34.20
N LYS A 57 -3.17 -0.39 -34.46
CA LYS A 57 -4.16 -0.38 -35.55
C LYS A 57 -5.10 0.83 -35.48
N TYR A 58 -5.55 1.23 -34.29
CA TYR A 58 -6.43 2.40 -34.12
C TYR A 58 -5.69 3.72 -34.34
N LYS A 59 -4.42 3.78 -33.99
CA LYS A 59 -3.58 4.95 -34.28
C LYS A 59 -3.35 5.11 -35.78
N ASP A 60 -3.10 4.00 -36.48
CA ASP A 60 -2.86 3.96 -37.93
C ASP A 60 -4.13 4.32 -38.70
N LEU A 61 -5.29 3.82 -38.24
CA LEU A 61 -6.59 4.18 -38.83
C LEU A 61 -6.87 5.70 -38.76
N LEU A 62 -6.53 6.32 -37.64
CA LEU A 62 -6.63 7.77 -37.49
C LEU A 62 -5.66 8.54 -38.37
N ALA A 63 -4.46 7.98 -38.61
CA ALA A 63 -3.43 8.58 -39.45
C ALA A 63 -3.78 8.50 -40.95
N GLN A 64 -4.45 7.43 -41.40
CA GLN A 64 -4.83 7.19 -42.80
C GLN A 64 -5.92 8.13 -43.33
N GLY A 65 -6.66 8.79 -42.44
CA GLY A 65 -7.59 9.86 -42.84
C GLY A 65 -8.88 9.43 -43.58
N ASN A 66 -9.06 8.14 -43.83
CA ASN A 66 -10.19 7.59 -44.61
C ASN A 66 -11.50 7.40 -43.82
N LEU A 67 -11.58 8.01 -42.64
CA LEU A 67 -12.71 7.87 -41.72
C LEU A 67 -13.69 9.04 -41.88
N SER A 68 -14.98 8.74 -41.76
CA SER A 68 -15.99 9.79 -41.62
C SER A 68 -15.76 10.63 -40.36
N LYS A 69 -16.30 11.86 -40.36
CA LYS A 69 -16.14 12.76 -39.20
C LYS A 69 -16.60 12.13 -37.88
N LYS A 70 -17.72 11.42 -37.89
CA LYS A 70 -18.29 10.74 -36.71
C LYS A 70 -17.41 9.59 -36.23
N GLU A 71 -16.87 8.78 -37.12
CA GLU A 71 -15.96 7.67 -36.77
C GLU A 71 -14.66 8.19 -36.17
N LYS A 72 -14.13 9.26 -36.74
CA LYS A 72 -12.93 9.91 -36.23
C LYS A 72 -13.14 10.46 -34.81
N GLU A 73 -14.23 11.17 -34.57
CA GLU A 73 -14.60 11.68 -33.23
C GLU A 73 -14.74 10.54 -32.23
N TYR A 74 -15.44 9.47 -32.60
CA TYR A 74 -15.59 8.29 -31.73
C TYR A 74 -14.25 7.62 -31.37
N LEU A 75 -13.37 7.42 -32.36
CA LEU A 75 -12.05 6.83 -32.10
C LEU A 75 -11.15 7.72 -31.24
N VAL A 76 -11.16 9.03 -31.48
CA VAL A 76 -10.39 9.98 -30.67
C VAL A 76 -10.86 9.97 -29.22
N GLU A 77 -12.17 9.96 -28.98
CA GLU A 77 -12.75 9.89 -27.62
C GLU A 77 -12.35 8.61 -26.89
N ASN A 78 -12.45 7.46 -27.57
CA ASN A 78 -12.04 6.18 -26.97
C ASN A 78 -10.54 6.10 -26.69
N ILE A 79 -9.70 6.61 -27.58
CA ILE A 79 -8.26 6.67 -27.35
C ILE A 79 -7.93 7.60 -26.17
N ARG A 80 -8.63 8.73 -26.06
CA ARG A 80 -8.47 9.67 -24.95
C ARG A 80 -8.84 9.01 -23.62
N SER A 81 -9.99 8.34 -23.56
CA SER A 81 -10.45 7.60 -22.39
C SER A 81 -9.48 6.47 -22.01
N GLY A 82 -8.99 5.72 -23.01
CA GLY A 82 -7.98 4.68 -22.81
C GLY A 82 -6.65 5.22 -22.26
N LYS A 83 -6.17 6.34 -22.79
CA LYS A 83 -4.96 7.02 -22.29
C LYS A 83 -5.16 7.49 -20.83
N PHE A 84 -6.31 8.07 -20.53
CA PHE A 84 -6.63 8.52 -19.18
C PHE A 84 -6.60 7.35 -18.18
N LEU A 85 -7.17 6.20 -18.54
CA LEU A 85 -7.14 5.00 -17.69
C LEU A 85 -5.71 4.50 -17.48
N ILE A 86 -4.90 4.41 -18.52
CA ILE A 86 -3.50 3.97 -18.43
C ILE A 86 -2.72 4.90 -17.51
N ASN A 87 -2.79 6.22 -17.74
CA ASN A 87 -2.09 7.20 -16.92
C ASN A 87 -2.54 7.16 -15.45
N SER A 88 -3.84 6.92 -15.20
CA SER A 88 -4.38 6.80 -13.83
C SER A 88 -3.81 5.58 -13.10
N LEU A 89 -3.62 4.45 -13.80
CA LEU A 89 -3.00 3.25 -13.23
C LEU A 89 -1.52 3.46 -12.96
N GLU A 90 -0.79 4.07 -13.90
CA GLU A 90 0.63 4.40 -13.75
C GLU A 90 0.85 5.35 -12.57
N GLN A 91 0.05 6.40 -12.45
CA GLN A 91 0.13 7.35 -11.34
C GLN A 91 -0.12 6.68 -9.98
N ARG A 92 -1.04 5.72 -9.93
CA ARG A 92 -1.31 4.94 -8.72
C ARG A 92 -0.11 4.09 -8.30
N GLN A 93 0.55 3.44 -9.26
CA GLN A 93 1.76 2.65 -9.01
C GLN A 93 2.92 3.54 -8.57
N GLU A 94 3.11 4.66 -9.23
CA GLU A 94 4.13 5.66 -8.87
C GLU A 94 3.91 6.19 -7.45
N THR A 95 2.67 6.50 -7.07
CA THR A 95 2.34 6.93 -5.71
C THR A 95 2.72 5.87 -4.68
N LEU A 96 2.41 4.59 -4.94
CA LEU A 96 2.77 3.49 -4.04
C LEU A 96 4.29 3.31 -3.94
N LYS A 97 5.01 3.44 -5.05
CA LYS A 97 6.47 3.39 -5.08
C LYS A 97 7.08 4.52 -4.25
N ASN A 98 6.62 5.75 -4.47
CA ASN A 98 7.09 6.92 -3.72
C ASN A 98 6.82 6.78 -2.21
N ILE A 99 5.66 6.24 -1.83
CA ILE A 99 5.36 5.93 -0.41
C ILE A 99 6.37 4.93 0.15
N ALA A 100 6.68 3.86 -0.59
CA ALA A 100 7.64 2.83 -0.14
C ALA A 100 9.06 3.40 -0.02
N GLU A 101 9.50 4.26 -0.94
CA GLU A 101 10.78 4.97 -0.88
C GLU A 101 10.86 5.84 0.38
N LYS A 102 9.81 6.62 0.64
CA LYS A 102 9.76 7.47 1.83
C LYS A 102 9.65 6.66 3.13
N LEU A 103 9.01 5.49 3.12
CA LEU A 103 9.02 4.59 4.29
C LEU A 103 10.43 4.13 4.64
N ILE A 104 11.25 3.78 3.66
CA ILE A 104 12.65 3.39 3.90
C ILE A 104 13.44 4.55 4.49
N GLU A 105 13.24 5.76 3.97
CA GLU A 105 13.91 6.98 4.41
C GLU A 105 13.54 7.36 5.86
N PHE A 106 12.26 7.32 6.20
CA PHE A 106 11.76 7.71 7.54
C PHE A 106 11.86 6.60 8.60
N GLN A 107 11.98 5.32 8.17
CA GLN A 107 12.01 4.16 9.06
C GLN A 107 13.32 3.33 8.94
N PRO A 108 14.53 3.92 8.86
CA PRO A 108 15.75 3.17 8.60
C PRO A 108 16.02 2.12 9.68
N ASN A 109 15.68 2.41 10.93
CA ASN A 109 15.86 1.49 12.04
C ASN A 109 14.99 0.23 11.96
N PHE A 110 13.83 0.32 11.32
CA PHE A 110 12.94 -0.81 11.12
C PHE A 110 13.54 -1.81 10.13
N PHE A 111 14.13 -1.32 9.05
CA PHE A 111 14.65 -2.19 7.99
C PHE A 111 15.99 -2.84 8.33
N VAL A 112 16.85 -2.15 9.10
CA VAL A 112 18.23 -2.59 9.37
C VAL A 112 18.35 -3.47 10.63
N LYS A 113 17.53 -3.25 11.66
CA LYS A 113 17.68 -3.89 12.97
C LYS A 113 16.94 -5.22 13.10
N LYS A 114 17.54 -6.21 13.79
CA LYS A 114 16.90 -7.50 14.14
C LYS A 114 15.63 -7.33 15.01
N ASN A 115 15.54 -6.29 15.82
CA ASN A 115 14.36 -5.94 16.63
C ASN A 115 13.81 -4.59 16.16
N PRO A 116 12.99 -4.59 15.12
CA PRO A 116 12.51 -3.38 14.50
C PRO A 116 11.56 -2.63 15.43
N LYS A 117 11.93 -1.42 15.81
CA LYS A 117 11.02 -0.46 16.43
C LYS A 117 10.64 0.57 15.40
N LEU A 118 9.34 0.78 15.26
CA LEU A 118 8.81 1.83 14.41
C LEU A 118 9.04 3.20 15.07
N ALA A 119 9.56 4.13 14.28
CA ALA A 119 9.54 5.54 14.65
C ALA A 119 8.11 6.10 14.42
N PRO A 120 7.66 7.08 15.22
CA PRO A 120 6.39 7.72 14.97
C PRO A 120 6.41 8.41 13.60
N LEU A 121 5.48 8.04 12.73
CA LEU A 121 5.36 8.57 11.38
C LEU A 121 3.91 8.88 11.09
N ASN A 122 3.65 10.12 10.64
CA ASN A 122 2.32 10.59 10.27
C ASN A 122 2.15 10.51 8.73
N MET A 123 0.92 10.25 8.28
CA MET A 123 0.57 10.28 6.85
C MET A 123 0.79 11.66 6.25
N LEU A 124 0.56 12.72 7.01
CA LEU A 124 0.78 14.11 6.57
C LEU A 124 2.25 14.34 6.18
N THR A 125 3.19 13.87 6.98
CA THR A 125 4.64 14.01 6.71
C THR A 125 5.03 13.38 5.37
N ILE A 126 4.52 12.18 5.08
CA ILE A 126 4.77 11.54 3.78
C ILE A 126 4.05 12.28 2.65
N ALA A 127 2.81 12.71 2.87
CA ALA A 127 2.04 13.46 1.89
C ALA A 127 2.77 14.75 1.44
N GLU A 128 3.28 15.51 2.40
CA GLU A 128 4.08 16.72 2.14
C GLU A 128 5.39 16.39 1.38
N SER A 129 6.08 15.30 1.77
CA SER A 129 7.34 14.91 1.13
C SER A 129 7.18 14.44 -0.33
N ILE A 130 5.99 13.93 -0.70
CA ILE A 130 5.67 13.47 -2.06
C ILE A 130 4.94 14.58 -2.86
N GLY A 131 4.41 15.60 -2.18
CA GLY A 131 3.65 16.68 -2.81
C GLY A 131 2.20 16.30 -3.16
N VAL A 132 1.58 15.44 -2.34
CA VAL A 132 0.18 15.00 -2.52
C VAL A 132 -0.64 15.28 -1.25
N HIS A 133 -1.96 15.21 -1.36
CA HIS A 133 -2.82 15.35 -0.21
C HIS A 133 -2.82 14.10 0.67
N GLU A 134 -2.95 14.25 1.99
CA GLU A 134 -2.99 13.14 2.96
C GLU A 134 -4.03 12.06 2.61
N THR A 135 -5.19 12.45 2.12
CA THR A 135 -6.25 11.52 1.69
C THR A 135 -5.81 10.62 0.53
N THR A 136 -4.89 11.10 -0.32
CA THR A 136 -4.31 10.30 -1.42
C THR A 136 -3.44 9.18 -0.85
N ILE A 137 -2.61 9.49 0.16
CA ILE A 137 -1.80 8.49 0.87
C ILE A 137 -2.71 7.47 1.55
N SER A 138 -3.70 7.93 2.33
CA SER A 138 -4.63 7.06 3.04
C SER A 138 -5.37 6.08 2.11
N ARG A 139 -5.81 6.56 0.93
CA ARG A 139 -6.45 5.71 -0.09
C ARG A 139 -5.47 4.76 -0.76
N ALA A 140 -4.24 5.21 -1.00
CA ALA A 140 -3.22 4.39 -1.65
C ALA A 140 -2.78 3.21 -0.78
N ILE A 141 -2.66 3.39 0.55
CA ILE A 141 -2.22 2.35 1.48
C ILE A 141 -3.35 1.45 1.99
N ALA A 142 -4.62 1.80 1.74
CA ALA A 142 -5.76 1.02 2.20
C ALA A 142 -5.72 -0.39 1.61
N ASN A 143 -5.80 -1.41 2.49
CA ASN A 143 -5.78 -2.83 2.14
C ASN A 143 -4.55 -3.25 1.30
N LYS A 144 -3.41 -2.58 1.50
CA LYS A 144 -2.15 -2.88 0.83
C LYS A 144 -1.12 -3.45 1.81
N PHE A 145 -0.39 -4.46 1.35
CA PHE A 145 0.60 -5.16 2.15
C PHE A 145 2.00 -4.98 1.56
N VAL A 146 2.98 -4.89 2.45
CA VAL A 146 4.39 -4.82 2.09
C VAL A 146 5.15 -5.98 2.69
N LYS A 147 5.94 -6.66 1.86
CA LYS A 147 6.91 -7.67 2.30
C LYS A 147 8.22 -6.96 2.60
N THR A 148 8.68 -7.14 3.82
CA THR A 148 9.96 -6.63 4.32
C THR A 148 10.87 -7.79 4.71
N PRO A 149 12.17 -7.59 5.00
CA PRO A 149 13.03 -8.64 5.54
C PRO A 149 12.53 -9.26 6.85
N HIS A 150 11.66 -8.54 7.58
CA HIS A 150 11.11 -8.97 8.87
C HIS A 150 9.73 -9.62 8.76
N GLY A 151 9.16 -9.71 7.57
CA GLY A 151 7.84 -10.31 7.35
C GLY A 151 6.92 -9.44 6.48
N VAL A 152 5.67 -9.88 6.38
CA VAL A 152 4.62 -9.17 5.63
C VAL A 152 3.79 -8.34 6.61
N PHE A 153 3.66 -7.05 6.34
CA PHE A 153 2.93 -6.10 7.15
C PHE A 153 1.93 -5.31 6.31
N PRO A 154 0.76 -4.95 6.85
CA PRO A 154 -0.09 -3.97 6.19
C PRO A 154 0.62 -2.62 6.14
N LEU A 155 0.55 -1.90 5.02
CA LEU A 155 1.19 -0.59 4.90
C LEU A 155 0.74 0.39 5.98
N LYS A 156 -0.52 0.31 6.40
CA LYS A 156 -1.06 1.12 7.50
C LYS A 156 -0.31 0.96 8.83
N HIS A 157 0.37 -0.19 9.04
CA HIS A 157 1.14 -0.49 10.26
C HIS A 157 2.28 0.51 10.51
N PHE A 158 2.86 1.07 9.45
CA PHE A 158 3.97 2.01 9.53
C PHE A 158 3.55 3.42 9.92
N PHE A 159 2.25 3.69 9.84
CA PHE A 159 1.68 4.98 10.20
C PHE A 159 1.01 4.88 11.56
N ASN A 160 1.69 5.34 12.58
CA ASN A 160 1.05 5.57 13.85
C ASN A 160 0.20 6.84 13.71
N THR A 161 -1.11 6.72 13.95
CA THR A 161 -1.88 7.87 14.41
C THR A 161 -1.26 8.26 15.74
N GLY A 162 -0.30 9.19 15.71
CA GLY A 162 0.17 9.83 16.92
C GLY A 162 -1.08 10.24 17.67
N SER A 163 -1.26 9.74 18.90
CA SER A 163 -2.20 10.35 19.81
C SER A 163 -1.84 11.84 19.80
N VAL A 164 -2.71 12.63 19.16
CA VAL A 164 -2.63 14.08 19.31
C VAL A 164 -2.79 14.26 20.79
N SER A 165 -1.68 14.51 21.47
CA SER A 165 -1.69 14.98 22.83
C SER A 165 -2.43 16.31 22.76
N TYR A 166 -3.72 16.25 23.04
CA TYR A 166 -4.52 17.44 23.30
C TYR A 166 -3.94 18.03 24.59
N THR A 167 -2.84 18.76 24.47
CA THR A 167 -2.36 19.60 25.52
C THR A 167 -3.39 20.69 25.71
N HIS A 168 -4.16 20.48 26.77
CA HIS A 168 -4.90 21.49 27.52
C HIS A 168 -5.53 22.66 26.73
N LEU A 169 -6.78 22.49 26.39
CA LEU A 169 -7.73 23.60 26.45
C LEU A 169 -7.86 24.02 27.93
N THR A 170 -7.00 24.91 28.38
CA THR A 170 -7.26 25.69 29.58
C THR A 170 -8.45 26.57 29.27
N LEU A 171 -9.60 26.20 29.78
CA LEU A 171 -10.77 27.08 29.85
C LEU A 171 -10.37 28.32 30.67
N PRO A 172 -10.59 29.55 30.20
CA PRO A 172 -10.45 30.72 31.01
C PRO A 172 -11.50 30.68 32.10
N THR A 173 -11.08 30.52 33.35
CA THR A 173 -11.91 30.74 34.53
C THR A 173 -12.26 32.24 34.56
N SER A 174 -13.47 32.58 34.19
CA SER A 174 -14.02 33.90 34.47
C SER A 174 -14.28 34.01 35.97
N ASN A 175 -13.36 34.68 36.69
CA ASN A 175 -13.67 35.20 38.00
C ASN A 175 -14.56 36.38 37.83
N SER A 176 -15.84 36.22 38.21
CA SER A 176 -16.76 37.29 38.50
C SER A 176 -16.59 37.69 39.97
N VAL A 177 -16.25 38.90 40.21
CA VAL A 177 -16.55 39.63 41.45
C VAL A 177 -17.74 40.52 41.19
#